data_4aea7f86cf7e9a27a71ff1bb7c6fd5df
#
_entry.id   4aea7f86cf7e9a27a71ff1bb7c6fd5df
#
_cell.length_a   1.000
_cell.length_b   1.000
_cell.length_c   1.000
_cell.angle_alpha   90.00
_cell.angle_beta   90.00
_cell.angle_gamma   90.00
#
_symmetry.space_group_name_H-M   'P 1'
#
loop_
_entity.id
_entity.type
_entity.pdbx_description
1 polymer ?
#
loop_
_entity_poly.entity_id
_entity_poly.type
_entity_poly.pdbx_seq_one_letter_code
_entity_poly.pdbx_strand_id
1 'polypeptide(L)'
;EMLRSLVGSEMCIRDRVLAARTGGNGEDRGRVTAVLERANRIAVGTIENKEGEIYLVPDDYKLNIKVKLDKKEGLPENFKAVAEIYQYYEDGRDPQGRIIEILGQAEQPGAEMLSVLRAHNIPDAFPQPVIDEAERAPGEVQAFQTAGREDLRNESIFTIDGIDAKDLDDAVSIRRDGENYVLGVHIADVSYYVRPDSALDGEALRRGTSVYFPGSVIPMLPSRLSNGICSLNPNVDRLAMSCEMHITSQGEVSSYRLFKSVIRSRERLVYEDVNKLLDGDEELKSRYSHIYGELYSMDKLAALLRKRRMNSGSIDFNTREPEFTLDQDGRAVDVRVHERGRSNMMIEEFMLLCNQTVARHMRLNKLPAVYRIHEKPEKSKVETFAAVIRGYGYNIKAKNLDKPQDYAKLLDSLKGKPEESVISRLMLRTMQKAKYSQENSGHFGLAAQDYLHFTSPIRRYPDLIVHRMLHFSMEQPAALAAWAKRLPAVALRASERERAAQEAGW
;
A
#
# COMPACT_ATOMS: atom_id res chain seq x y z
N GLU A 1 -30.71 7.86 -2.27
CA GLU A 1 -32.11 7.55 -2.69
C GLU A 1 -32.20 7.08 -4.13
N MET A 2 -31.37 7.59 -5.05
CA MET A 2 -31.36 7.14 -6.47
C MET A 2 -30.96 5.67 -6.64
N LEU A 3 -30.19 5.10 -5.74
CA LEU A 3 -29.79 3.67 -5.75
C LEU A 3 -30.85 2.72 -5.21
N ARG A 4 -31.84 3.20 -4.43
CA ARG A 4 -32.93 2.37 -3.90
C ARG A 4 -34.07 2.11 -4.89
N SER A 5 -34.17 2.88 -5.98
CA SER A 5 -35.17 2.65 -7.02
C SER A 5 -34.65 1.84 -8.24
N LEU A 6 -33.36 1.54 -8.27
CA LEU A 6 -32.78 0.56 -9.18
C LEU A 6 -33.11 -0.82 -8.63
N VAL A 7 -34.22 -1.33 -9.10
CA VAL A 7 -34.83 -2.60 -8.76
C VAL A 7 -33.78 -3.69 -8.47
N GLY A 8 -33.75 -4.15 -7.23
CA GLY A 8 -33.78 -5.55 -6.97
C GLY A 8 -32.56 -6.19 -6.39
N SER A 9 -31.35 -5.79 -6.45
CA SER A 9 -30.32 -6.40 -5.62
C SER A 9 -29.03 -5.60 -5.55
N GLU A 10 -28.38 -5.69 -4.41
CA GLU A 10 -27.02 -5.15 -4.18
C GLU A 10 -26.01 -5.70 -5.19
N MET A 11 -26.35 -6.77 -5.92
CA MET A 11 -25.58 -7.36 -7.00
C MET A 11 -25.38 -6.42 -8.21
N CYS A 12 -26.26 -5.44 -8.39
CA CYS A 12 -26.19 -4.44 -9.47
C CYS A 12 -25.40 -3.18 -9.06
N ILE A 13 -24.88 -3.13 -7.87
CA ILE A 13 -24.01 -2.04 -7.39
C ILE A 13 -22.74 -2.06 -8.23
N ARG A 14 -22.36 -0.88 -8.80
CA ARG A 14 -21.24 -0.66 -9.70
C ARG A 14 -21.43 -1.13 -11.16
N ASP A 15 -22.63 -1.59 -11.55
CA ASP A 15 -22.91 -1.84 -12.96
C ASP A 15 -22.75 -0.56 -13.78
N ARG A 16 -22.19 -0.68 -14.97
CA ARG A 16 -22.24 0.40 -15.97
C ARG A 16 -23.60 0.37 -16.67
N VAL A 17 -24.32 1.46 -16.56
CA VAL A 17 -25.70 1.53 -17.09
C VAL A 17 -25.88 2.74 -17.99
N LEU A 18 -26.80 2.61 -18.94
CA LEU A 18 -27.36 3.73 -19.65
C LEU A 18 -28.59 4.22 -18.85
N ALA A 19 -28.63 5.50 -18.52
CA ALA A 19 -29.74 6.08 -17.79
C ALA A 19 -30.34 7.25 -18.60
N ALA A 20 -31.68 7.26 -18.74
CA ALA A 20 -32.41 8.41 -19.28
C ALA A 20 -32.83 9.33 -18.12
N ARG A 21 -32.68 10.64 -18.30
CA ARG A 21 -33.14 11.64 -17.32
C ARG A 21 -34.64 11.73 -17.36
N THR A 22 -35.30 11.55 -16.21
CA THR A 22 -36.80 11.51 -16.11
C THR A 22 -37.38 12.66 -15.29
N GLY A 23 -36.56 13.63 -14.81
CA GLY A 23 -37.00 14.71 -13.95
C GLY A 23 -37.21 16.04 -14.69
N GLY A 24 -38.36 16.68 -14.42
CA GLY A 24 -38.61 18.11 -14.72
C GLY A 24 -38.36 18.94 -13.48
N ASN A 25 -37.90 20.19 -13.67
CA ASN A 25 -37.72 21.24 -12.63
C ASN A 25 -36.95 20.82 -11.36
N GLY A 26 -35.63 20.65 -11.50
CA GLY A 26 -34.72 20.72 -10.34
C GLY A 26 -34.46 19.40 -9.61
N GLU A 27 -35.10 18.29 -9.97
CA GLU A 27 -34.79 16.95 -9.43
C GLU A 27 -33.97 16.13 -10.42
N ASP A 28 -32.77 15.73 -10.03
CA ASP A 28 -31.94 14.80 -10.79
C ASP A 28 -32.42 13.35 -10.57
N ARG A 29 -33.50 12.98 -11.28
CA ARG A 29 -34.00 11.61 -11.34
C ARG A 29 -33.64 10.99 -12.68
N GLY A 30 -33.18 9.74 -12.67
CA GLY A 30 -32.88 8.97 -13.87
C GLY A 30 -33.49 7.57 -13.82
N ARG A 31 -33.87 7.03 -14.98
CA ARG A 31 -34.27 5.64 -15.13
C ARG A 31 -33.19 4.90 -15.90
N VAL A 32 -32.73 3.77 -15.38
CA VAL A 32 -31.85 2.87 -16.12
C VAL A 32 -32.60 2.30 -17.31
N THR A 33 -32.03 2.48 -18.50
CA THR A 33 -32.60 2.00 -19.75
C THR A 33 -31.92 0.76 -20.31
N ALA A 34 -30.62 0.58 -19.96
CA ALA A 34 -29.87 -0.61 -20.32
C ALA A 34 -28.67 -0.80 -19.35
N VAL A 35 -28.29 -2.04 -19.12
CA VAL A 35 -27.05 -2.41 -18.44
C VAL A 35 -26.02 -2.64 -19.53
N LEU A 36 -24.93 -1.83 -19.51
CA LEU A 36 -23.85 -1.93 -20.49
C LEU A 36 -22.82 -2.96 -20.06
N GLU A 37 -22.57 -3.05 -18.74
CA GLU A 37 -21.58 -3.96 -18.19
C GLU A 37 -21.96 -4.30 -16.75
N ARG A 38 -21.97 -5.59 -16.43
CA ARG A 38 -22.18 -6.08 -15.07
C ARG A 38 -20.88 -6.02 -14.28
N ALA A 39 -20.90 -5.45 -13.09
CA ALA A 39 -19.75 -5.37 -12.20
C ALA A 39 -19.43 -6.74 -11.58
N ASN A 40 -20.46 -7.47 -11.15
CA ASN A 40 -20.33 -8.76 -10.49
C ASN A 40 -20.65 -9.89 -11.49
N ARG A 41 -19.65 -10.33 -12.24
CA ARG A 41 -19.78 -11.47 -13.17
C ARG A 41 -19.51 -12.81 -12.52
N ILE A 42 -18.82 -12.80 -11.39
CA ILE A 42 -18.51 -13.99 -10.60
C ILE A 42 -18.99 -13.80 -9.18
N ALA A 43 -19.36 -14.90 -8.55
CA ALA A 43 -19.60 -14.99 -7.12
C ALA A 43 -18.60 -16.00 -6.53
N VAL A 44 -18.06 -15.69 -5.37
CA VAL A 44 -17.17 -16.57 -4.60
C VAL A 44 -17.87 -16.88 -3.29
N GLY A 45 -17.94 -18.14 -2.91
CA GLY A 45 -18.68 -18.54 -1.71
C GLY A 45 -18.67 -20.05 -1.47
N THR A 46 -19.58 -20.49 -0.63
CA THR A 46 -19.72 -21.89 -0.22
C THR A 46 -20.86 -22.59 -0.93
N ILE A 47 -20.63 -23.81 -1.39
CA ILE A 47 -21.65 -24.67 -1.99
C ILE A 47 -22.54 -25.26 -0.89
N GLU A 48 -23.87 -24.99 -0.98
CA GLU A 48 -24.89 -25.53 -0.07
C GLU A 48 -25.96 -26.29 -0.85
N ASN A 49 -26.49 -27.36 -0.28
CA ASN A 49 -27.67 -28.07 -0.76
C ASN A 49 -28.88 -27.67 0.08
N LYS A 50 -29.94 -27.19 -0.55
CA LYS A 50 -31.21 -26.88 0.09
C LYS A 50 -32.34 -27.47 -0.68
N GLU A 51 -33.06 -28.40 -0.06
CA GLU A 51 -34.27 -29.05 -0.62
C GLU A 51 -34.02 -29.72 -1.99
N GLY A 52 -32.81 -30.24 -2.22
CA GLY A 52 -32.43 -30.88 -3.49
C GLY A 52 -31.99 -29.91 -4.62
N GLU A 53 -31.88 -28.62 -4.31
CA GLU A 53 -31.32 -27.62 -5.20
C GLU A 53 -29.96 -27.16 -4.64
N ILE A 54 -29.00 -26.94 -5.53
CA ILE A 54 -27.62 -26.57 -5.16
C ILE A 54 -27.46 -25.06 -5.35
N TYR A 55 -26.91 -24.41 -4.35
CA TYR A 55 -26.65 -22.97 -4.34
C TYR A 55 -25.20 -22.68 -4.02
N LEU A 56 -24.65 -21.59 -4.57
CA LEU A 56 -23.49 -20.91 -4.03
C LEU A 56 -23.98 -19.77 -3.12
N VAL A 57 -23.57 -19.80 -1.87
CA VAL A 57 -23.80 -18.72 -0.91
C VAL A 57 -22.55 -17.85 -0.87
N PRO A 58 -22.61 -16.61 -1.38
CA PRO A 58 -21.44 -15.74 -1.44
C PRO A 58 -20.88 -15.42 -0.06
N ASP A 59 -19.56 -15.32 0.04
CA ASP A 59 -18.85 -14.91 1.26
C ASP A 59 -19.05 -13.41 1.55
N ASP A 60 -19.25 -12.58 0.52
CA ASP A 60 -19.63 -11.18 0.69
C ASP A 60 -21.10 -11.07 1.12
N TYR A 61 -21.31 -10.95 2.43
CA TYR A 61 -22.62 -10.79 3.06
C TYR A 61 -23.42 -9.57 2.52
N LYS A 62 -22.76 -8.57 1.91
CA LYS A 62 -23.41 -7.41 1.31
C LYS A 62 -24.20 -7.77 0.06
N LEU A 63 -23.85 -8.87 -0.58
CA LEU A 63 -24.57 -9.31 -1.77
C LEU A 63 -25.95 -9.86 -1.45
N ASN A 64 -26.19 -10.34 -0.23
CA ASN A 64 -27.46 -10.88 0.29
C ASN A 64 -28.28 -11.69 -0.76
N ILE A 65 -27.57 -12.49 -1.54
CA ILE A 65 -28.12 -13.33 -2.61
C ILE A 65 -27.62 -14.75 -2.45
N LYS A 66 -28.32 -15.68 -3.11
CA LYS A 66 -27.83 -17.04 -3.36
C LYS A 66 -27.84 -17.26 -4.85
N VAL A 67 -26.77 -17.80 -5.39
CA VAL A 67 -26.69 -18.13 -6.81
C VAL A 67 -27.09 -19.58 -6.99
N LYS A 68 -28.23 -19.83 -7.67
CA LYS A 68 -28.67 -21.19 -8.02
C LYS A 68 -27.68 -21.77 -9.04
N LEU A 69 -27.13 -22.93 -8.73
CA LEU A 69 -26.15 -23.59 -9.59
C LEU A 69 -26.79 -24.58 -10.55
N ASP A 70 -26.18 -24.72 -11.72
CA ASP A 70 -26.56 -25.79 -12.66
C ASP A 70 -26.43 -27.15 -11.97
N LYS A 71 -27.41 -28.03 -12.17
CA LYS A 71 -27.33 -29.40 -11.65
C LYS A 71 -26.19 -30.15 -12.34
N LYS A 72 -25.09 -30.30 -11.62
CA LYS A 72 -23.95 -31.09 -12.04
C LYS A 72 -23.78 -32.21 -11.01
N GLU A 73 -23.81 -33.46 -11.47
CA GLU A 73 -23.59 -34.61 -10.58
C GLU A 73 -22.23 -34.50 -9.91
N GLY A 74 -22.19 -34.72 -8.58
CA GLY A 74 -20.93 -34.77 -7.81
C GLY A 74 -20.37 -33.44 -7.34
N LEU A 75 -21.14 -32.34 -7.32
CA LEU A 75 -20.68 -31.11 -6.64
C LEU A 75 -20.59 -31.36 -5.13
N PRO A 76 -19.42 -31.16 -4.52
CA PRO A 76 -19.23 -31.39 -3.11
C PRO A 76 -19.91 -30.29 -2.28
N GLU A 77 -20.68 -30.68 -1.28
CA GLU A 77 -21.26 -29.78 -0.29
C GLU A 77 -20.19 -29.29 0.69
N ASN A 78 -20.36 -28.06 1.20
CA ASN A 78 -19.42 -27.42 2.13
C ASN A 78 -18.00 -27.20 1.52
N PHE A 79 -17.95 -26.89 0.23
CA PHE A 79 -16.72 -26.47 -0.46
C PHE A 79 -16.80 -25.02 -0.88
N LYS A 80 -15.67 -24.32 -0.80
CA LYS A 80 -15.49 -23.02 -1.42
C LYS A 80 -15.38 -23.16 -2.92
N ALA A 81 -16.04 -22.27 -3.65
CA ALA A 81 -16.05 -22.29 -5.10
C ALA A 81 -16.24 -20.91 -5.70
N VAL A 82 -15.90 -20.80 -6.99
CA VAL A 82 -16.18 -19.64 -7.83
C VAL A 82 -17.25 -20.03 -8.84
N ALA A 83 -18.31 -19.24 -8.91
CA ALA A 83 -19.34 -19.39 -9.92
C ALA A 83 -19.38 -18.20 -10.86
N GLU A 84 -19.51 -18.45 -12.16
CA GLU A 84 -19.86 -17.44 -13.16
C GLU A 84 -21.37 -17.27 -13.19
N ILE A 85 -21.83 -16.00 -13.07
CA ILE A 85 -23.26 -15.65 -13.11
C ILE A 85 -23.63 -15.36 -14.56
N TYR A 86 -24.54 -16.13 -15.12
CA TYR A 86 -25.02 -15.94 -16.50
C TYR A 86 -26.48 -15.43 -16.56
N GLN A 87 -27.25 -15.61 -15.48
CA GLN A 87 -28.59 -15.01 -15.33
C GLN A 87 -28.63 -14.25 -13.99
N TYR A 88 -28.98 -12.98 -14.08
CA TYR A 88 -29.07 -12.10 -12.92
C TYR A 88 -30.47 -12.09 -12.32
N TYR A 89 -30.58 -11.56 -11.08
CA TYR A 89 -31.85 -11.47 -10.40
C TYR A 89 -32.89 -10.70 -11.25
N GLU A 90 -34.00 -11.35 -11.58
CA GLU A 90 -35.14 -10.77 -12.28
C GLU A 90 -36.43 -11.38 -11.75
N ASP A 91 -37.47 -10.55 -11.55
CA ASP A 91 -38.83 -10.97 -11.19
C ASP A 91 -38.96 -11.91 -9.97
N GLY A 92 -38.10 -11.71 -8.95
CA GLY A 92 -38.12 -12.50 -7.73
C GLY A 92 -37.45 -13.89 -7.85
N ARG A 93 -36.74 -14.17 -8.95
CA ARG A 93 -36.00 -15.42 -9.13
C ARG A 93 -34.55 -15.24 -8.75
N ASP A 94 -33.97 -16.21 -8.04
CA ASP A 94 -32.56 -16.22 -7.71
C ASP A 94 -31.69 -16.18 -8.98
N PRO A 95 -30.51 -15.48 -8.93
CA PRO A 95 -29.57 -15.51 -10.03
C PRO A 95 -29.08 -16.94 -10.27
N GLN A 96 -28.75 -17.24 -11.53
CA GLN A 96 -28.24 -18.56 -11.93
C GLN A 96 -26.79 -18.46 -12.36
N GLY A 97 -26.03 -19.50 -12.04
CA GLY A 97 -24.62 -19.56 -12.33
C GLY A 97 -24.09 -20.98 -12.50
N ARG A 98 -22.88 -21.07 -12.98
CA ARG A 98 -22.15 -22.34 -13.11
C ARG A 98 -20.82 -22.27 -12.39
N ILE A 99 -20.41 -23.37 -11.75
CA ILE A 99 -19.10 -23.47 -11.11
C ILE A 99 -18.01 -23.45 -12.19
N ILE A 100 -17.03 -22.55 -12.01
CA ILE A 100 -15.84 -22.44 -12.85
C ILE A 100 -14.58 -22.91 -12.14
N GLU A 101 -14.56 -22.86 -10.80
CA GLU A 101 -13.42 -23.29 -9.99
C GLU A 101 -13.89 -23.80 -8.62
N ILE A 102 -13.33 -24.92 -8.14
CA ILE A 102 -13.49 -25.42 -6.77
C ILE A 102 -12.21 -25.14 -6.01
N LEU A 103 -12.31 -24.40 -4.90
CA LEU A 103 -11.14 -23.90 -4.17
C LEU A 103 -10.66 -24.82 -3.06
N GLY A 104 -11.56 -25.66 -2.53
CA GLY A 104 -11.29 -26.60 -1.44
C GLY A 104 -12.42 -26.68 -0.45
N GLN A 105 -12.26 -27.51 0.57
CA GLN A 105 -13.25 -27.65 1.65
C GLN A 105 -13.32 -26.34 2.45
N ALA A 106 -14.53 -25.86 2.73
CA ALA A 106 -14.74 -24.70 3.59
C ALA A 106 -14.07 -24.90 4.95
N GLU A 107 -13.68 -23.80 5.60
CA GLU A 107 -12.93 -23.79 6.88
C GLU A 107 -11.46 -24.26 6.80
N GLN A 108 -10.98 -24.68 5.64
CA GLN A 108 -9.54 -24.88 5.44
C GLN A 108 -8.85 -23.55 5.13
N PRO A 109 -7.78 -23.16 5.83
CA PRO A 109 -7.12 -21.87 5.64
C PRO A 109 -6.71 -21.59 4.19
N GLY A 110 -6.26 -22.62 3.46
CA GLY A 110 -5.91 -22.49 2.04
C GLY A 110 -7.13 -22.16 1.14
N ALA A 111 -8.29 -22.79 1.40
CA ALA A 111 -9.51 -22.52 0.64
C ALA A 111 -10.09 -21.12 0.95
N GLU A 112 -10.03 -20.70 2.21
CA GLU A 112 -10.43 -19.36 2.63
C GLU A 112 -9.54 -18.28 1.97
N MET A 113 -8.23 -18.46 1.97
CA MET A 113 -7.30 -17.55 1.31
C MET A 113 -7.59 -17.46 -0.20
N LEU A 114 -7.76 -18.59 -0.88
CA LEU A 114 -8.10 -18.61 -2.31
C LEU A 114 -9.45 -17.91 -2.58
N SER A 115 -10.43 -18.11 -1.69
CA SER A 115 -11.73 -17.42 -1.76
C SER A 115 -11.54 -15.89 -1.76
N VAL A 116 -10.77 -15.37 -0.81
CA VAL A 116 -10.45 -13.93 -0.73
C VAL A 116 -9.71 -13.45 -1.99
N LEU A 117 -8.72 -14.20 -2.46
CA LEU A 117 -7.96 -13.84 -3.67
C LEU A 117 -8.88 -13.75 -4.90
N ARG A 118 -9.79 -14.70 -5.08
CA ARG A 118 -10.75 -14.70 -6.20
C ARG A 118 -11.77 -13.58 -6.08
N ALA A 119 -12.31 -13.32 -4.89
CA ALA A 119 -13.26 -12.25 -4.62
C ALA A 119 -12.70 -10.87 -4.98
N HIS A 120 -11.40 -10.65 -4.73
CA HIS A 120 -10.71 -9.39 -5.00
C HIS A 120 -9.92 -9.38 -6.32
N ASN A 121 -10.07 -10.44 -7.15
CA ASN A 121 -9.34 -10.59 -8.41
C ASN A 121 -7.82 -10.41 -8.24
N ILE A 122 -7.27 -11.05 -7.21
CA ILE A 122 -5.83 -11.06 -6.91
C ILE A 122 -5.23 -12.34 -7.50
N PRO A 123 -4.27 -12.24 -8.42
CA PRO A 123 -3.64 -13.41 -9.03
C PRO A 123 -2.67 -14.08 -8.04
N ASP A 124 -2.81 -15.38 -7.85
CA ASP A 124 -1.98 -16.22 -6.96
C ASP A 124 -0.74 -16.79 -7.62
N ALA A 125 -0.71 -16.88 -8.95
CA ALA A 125 0.41 -17.40 -9.73
C ALA A 125 0.90 -16.38 -10.77
N PHE A 126 2.16 -16.50 -11.18
CA PHE A 126 2.72 -15.73 -12.28
C PHE A 126 2.56 -16.49 -13.59
N PRO A 127 2.19 -15.81 -14.71
CA PRO A 127 2.20 -16.40 -16.04
C PRO A 127 3.61 -16.86 -16.46
N GLN A 128 3.70 -17.92 -17.26
CA GLN A 128 4.98 -18.48 -17.69
C GLN A 128 5.93 -17.45 -18.34
N PRO A 129 5.48 -16.55 -19.23
CA PRO A 129 6.37 -15.53 -19.81
C PRO A 129 7.03 -14.62 -18.78
N VAL A 130 6.33 -14.35 -17.65
CA VAL A 130 6.85 -13.54 -16.53
C VAL A 130 7.93 -14.30 -15.77
N ILE A 131 7.69 -15.60 -15.53
CA ILE A 131 8.68 -16.49 -14.89
C ILE A 131 9.92 -16.60 -15.77
N ASP A 132 9.75 -16.85 -17.07
CA ASP A 132 10.86 -16.99 -18.03
C ASP A 132 11.69 -15.70 -18.12
N GLU A 133 11.05 -14.53 -18.02
CA GLU A 133 11.77 -13.26 -17.98
C GLU A 133 12.52 -13.06 -16.65
N ALA A 134 11.90 -13.41 -15.53
CA ALA A 134 12.52 -13.32 -14.22
C ALA A 134 13.75 -14.22 -14.10
N GLU A 135 13.70 -15.44 -14.64
CA GLU A 135 14.83 -16.40 -14.62
C GLU A 135 16.04 -15.92 -15.44
N ARG A 136 15.83 -15.06 -16.43
CA ARG A 136 16.94 -14.43 -17.20
C ARG A 136 17.66 -13.34 -16.42
N ALA A 137 17.08 -12.85 -15.31
CA ALA A 137 17.76 -11.88 -14.47
C ALA A 137 19.00 -12.50 -13.82
N PRO A 138 20.15 -11.79 -13.82
CA PRO A 138 21.37 -12.30 -13.22
C PRO A 138 21.18 -12.53 -11.71
N GLY A 139 21.89 -13.51 -11.17
CA GLY A 139 21.88 -13.75 -9.71
C GLY A 139 22.70 -12.72 -8.92
N GLU A 140 23.67 -12.10 -9.60
CA GLU A 140 24.61 -11.13 -9.03
C GLU A 140 24.76 -9.93 -9.96
N VAL A 141 25.16 -8.79 -9.40
CA VAL A 141 25.42 -7.57 -10.17
C VAL A 141 26.69 -7.79 -11.02
N GLN A 142 26.55 -7.59 -12.32
CA GLN A 142 27.65 -7.72 -13.26
C GLN A 142 28.44 -6.41 -13.39
N ALA A 143 29.76 -6.50 -13.68
CA ALA A 143 30.64 -5.33 -13.77
C ALA A 143 30.12 -4.23 -14.71
N PHE A 144 29.53 -4.60 -15.86
CA PHE A 144 28.99 -3.62 -16.80
C PHE A 144 27.77 -2.85 -16.26
N GLN A 145 27.06 -3.40 -15.28
CA GLN A 145 25.88 -2.79 -14.66
C GLN A 145 26.27 -1.66 -13.69
N THR A 146 27.50 -1.65 -13.22
CA THR A 146 28.01 -0.60 -12.32
C THR A 146 28.49 0.64 -13.06
N ALA A 147 28.63 0.58 -14.39
CA ALA A 147 29.06 1.72 -15.19
C ALA A 147 28.09 2.91 -15.07
N GLY A 148 28.64 4.09 -14.82
CA GLY A 148 27.84 5.32 -14.63
C GLY A 148 27.07 5.38 -13.31
N ARG A 149 27.38 4.52 -12.35
CA ARG A 149 26.85 4.54 -10.97
C ARG A 149 27.94 4.97 -9.99
N GLU A 150 27.52 5.67 -8.95
CA GLU A 150 28.40 6.01 -7.82
C GLU A 150 28.66 4.75 -6.98
N ASP A 151 29.93 4.50 -6.67
CA ASP A 151 30.34 3.33 -5.89
C ASP A 151 30.27 3.61 -4.40
N LEU A 152 29.26 3.09 -3.73
CA LEU A 152 29.03 3.21 -2.29
C LEU A 152 29.26 1.89 -1.53
N ARG A 153 29.95 0.91 -2.13
CA ARG A 153 30.17 -0.41 -1.52
C ARG A 153 31.01 -0.39 -0.26
N ASN A 154 31.78 0.68 -0.07
CA ASN A 154 32.62 0.86 1.12
C ASN A 154 31.95 1.69 2.22
N GLU A 155 30.78 2.29 1.94
CA GLU A 155 30.03 3.06 2.91
C GLU A 155 29.37 2.17 3.97
N SER A 156 29.09 2.76 5.15
CA SER A 156 28.36 2.09 6.23
C SER A 156 26.87 2.13 5.94
N ILE A 157 26.40 1.16 5.15
CA ILE A 157 25.01 1.03 4.71
C ILE A 157 24.45 -0.27 5.28
N PHE A 158 23.23 -0.23 5.81
CA PHE A 158 22.55 -1.41 6.36
C PHE A 158 21.03 -1.30 6.22
N THR A 159 20.34 -2.44 6.28
CA THR A 159 18.88 -2.50 6.29
C THR A 159 18.35 -2.75 7.70
N ILE A 160 17.11 -2.28 7.99
CA ILE A 160 16.41 -2.53 9.25
C ILE A 160 14.97 -2.89 8.92
N ASP A 161 14.61 -4.15 9.11
CA ASP A 161 13.35 -4.72 8.65
C ASP A 161 12.73 -5.66 9.70
N GLY A 162 11.56 -6.19 9.41
CA GLY A 162 10.99 -7.30 10.17
C GLY A 162 11.79 -8.59 9.99
N ILE A 163 11.74 -9.48 10.97
CA ILE A 163 12.53 -10.73 10.97
C ILE A 163 12.25 -11.61 9.74
N ASP A 164 10.99 -11.65 9.29
CA ASP A 164 10.54 -12.48 8.17
C ASP A 164 10.64 -11.78 6.80
N ALA A 165 11.06 -10.51 6.75
CA ALA A 165 11.20 -9.76 5.51
C ALA A 165 12.25 -10.39 4.60
N LYS A 166 11.93 -10.56 3.31
CA LYS A 166 12.82 -11.11 2.27
C LYS A 166 13.04 -10.12 1.12
N ASP A 167 12.13 -9.17 0.97
CA ASP A 167 12.08 -8.13 -0.05
C ASP A 167 12.56 -6.80 0.54
N LEU A 168 13.89 -6.72 0.77
CA LEU A 168 14.52 -5.55 1.40
C LEU A 168 14.61 -4.42 0.36
N ASP A 169 13.63 -3.52 0.40
CA ASP A 169 13.49 -2.41 -0.54
C ASP A 169 14.47 -1.27 -0.26
N ASP A 170 14.77 -1.00 1.02
CA ASP A 170 15.51 0.17 1.47
C ASP A 170 16.67 -0.17 2.39
N ALA A 171 17.75 0.59 2.23
CA ALA A 171 18.89 0.61 3.10
C ALA A 171 19.23 2.06 3.47
N VAL A 172 19.83 2.26 4.61
CA VAL A 172 20.11 3.58 5.16
C VAL A 172 21.59 3.73 5.55
N SER A 173 22.08 4.96 5.45
CA SER A 173 23.37 5.38 5.97
C SER A 173 23.28 6.75 6.62
N ILE A 174 24.13 7.03 7.58
CA ILE A 174 24.19 8.35 8.22
C ILE A 174 25.64 8.73 8.51
N ARG A 175 25.94 10.01 8.34
CA ARG A 175 27.17 10.62 8.86
C ARG A 175 26.88 11.99 9.44
N ARG A 176 27.76 12.42 10.36
CA ARG A 176 27.69 13.76 10.92
C ARG A 176 28.53 14.72 10.07
N ASP A 177 28.00 15.92 9.91
CA ASP A 177 28.71 17.06 9.31
C ASP A 177 28.58 18.25 10.27
N GLY A 178 29.51 18.32 11.22
CA GLY A 178 29.42 19.21 12.37
C GLY A 178 28.15 18.92 13.20
N GLU A 179 27.30 19.92 13.35
CA GLU A 179 26.01 19.77 14.04
C GLU A 179 24.90 19.18 13.13
N ASN A 180 25.15 19.14 11.83
CA ASN A 180 24.20 18.65 10.84
C ASN A 180 24.34 17.14 10.61
N TYR A 181 23.42 16.60 9.81
CA TYR A 181 23.40 15.20 9.43
C TYR A 181 23.44 15.08 7.90
N VAL A 182 24.07 14.03 7.42
CA VAL A 182 23.93 13.57 6.04
C VAL A 182 23.29 12.19 6.10
N LEU A 183 22.04 12.12 5.67
CA LEU A 183 21.25 10.89 5.63
C LEU A 183 21.22 10.36 4.20
N GLY A 184 21.69 9.13 4.01
CA GLY A 184 21.52 8.38 2.77
C GLY A 184 20.34 7.42 2.88
N VAL A 185 19.46 7.46 1.89
CA VAL A 185 18.38 6.47 1.69
C VAL A 185 18.62 5.83 0.33
N HIS A 186 18.86 4.53 0.33
CA HIS A 186 19.26 3.75 -0.83
C HIS A 186 18.18 2.75 -1.15
N ILE A 187 17.49 2.93 -2.27
CA ILE A 187 16.33 2.11 -2.65
C ILE A 187 16.72 1.17 -3.79
N ALA A 188 16.30 -0.09 -3.69
CA ALA A 188 16.53 -1.10 -4.72
C ALA A 188 16.13 -0.57 -6.12
N ASP A 189 17.06 -0.61 -7.07
CA ASP A 189 16.82 -0.12 -8.44
C ASP A 189 16.07 -1.17 -9.27
N VAL A 190 14.83 -1.45 -8.87
CA VAL A 190 13.95 -2.42 -9.53
C VAL A 190 13.70 -2.04 -10.98
N SER A 191 13.66 -0.73 -11.29
CA SER A 191 13.39 -0.23 -12.64
C SER A 191 14.49 -0.58 -13.65
N TYR A 192 15.67 -0.93 -13.18
CA TYR A 192 16.75 -1.44 -13.99
C TYR A 192 16.43 -2.84 -14.54
N TYR A 193 15.81 -3.70 -13.73
CA TYR A 193 15.49 -5.09 -14.07
C TYR A 193 14.11 -5.23 -14.71
N VAL A 194 13.12 -4.49 -14.24
CA VAL A 194 11.75 -4.48 -14.78
C VAL A 194 11.63 -3.41 -15.85
N ARG A 195 11.90 -3.81 -17.09
CA ARG A 195 11.91 -2.90 -18.24
C ARG A 195 10.49 -2.50 -18.65
N PRO A 196 10.30 -1.27 -19.14
CA PRO A 196 9.01 -0.84 -19.67
C PRO A 196 8.47 -1.80 -20.73
N ASP A 197 7.16 -2.06 -20.65
CA ASP A 197 6.40 -2.87 -21.62
C ASP A 197 6.87 -4.34 -21.71
N SER A 198 7.67 -4.82 -20.76
CA SER A 198 8.05 -6.24 -20.64
C SER A 198 6.93 -7.08 -20.00
N ALA A 199 7.06 -8.40 -20.02
CA ALA A 199 6.11 -9.29 -19.35
C ALA A 199 6.08 -9.04 -17.83
N LEU A 200 7.25 -8.83 -17.21
CA LEU A 200 7.39 -8.44 -15.81
C LEU A 200 6.66 -7.12 -15.51
N ASP A 201 6.84 -6.10 -16.36
CA ASP A 201 6.19 -4.79 -16.19
C ASP A 201 4.67 -4.88 -16.30
N GLY A 202 4.18 -5.60 -17.30
CA GLY A 202 2.75 -5.81 -17.50
C GLY A 202 2.09 -6.51 -16.30
N GLU A 203 2.74 -7.54 -15.76
CA GLU A 203 2.25 -8.26 -14.58
C GLU A 203 2.36 -7.43 -13.30
N ALA A 204 3.46 -6.68 -13.11
CA ALA A 204 3.61 -5.77 -11.99
C ALA A 204 2.51 -4.68 -11.98
N LEU A 205 2.17 -4.11 -13.15
CA LEU A 205 1.04 -3.17 -13.28
C LEU A 205 -0.31 -3.86 -13.01
N ARG A 206 -0.49 -5.10 -13.47
CA ARG A 206 -1.72 -5.86 -13.24
C ARG A 206 -1.94 -6.10 -11.75
N ARG A 207 -0.89 -6.46 -11.00
CA ARG A 207 -0.91 -6.66 -9.55
C ARG A 207 -0.99 -5.34 -8.80
N GLY A 208 -0.25 -4.33 -9.22
CA GLY A 208 -0.19 -2.98 -8.68
C GLY A 208 0.54 -2.87 -7.35
N THR A 209 0.42 -3.88 -6.49
CA THR A 209 1.09 -3.99 -5.18
C THR A 209 1.20 -5.45 -4.74
N SER A 210 2.14 -5.76 -3.86
CA SER A 210 2.10 -7.00 -3.08
C SER A 210 0.94 -6.98 -2.09
N VAL A 211 0.40 -8.17 -1.77
CA VAL A 211 -0.69 -8.35 -0.81
C VAL A 211 -0.21 -9.22 0.33
N TYR A 212 -0.39 -8.73 1.57
CA TYR A 212 0.10 -9.39 2.77
C TYR A 212 -1.06 -10.02 3.52
N PHE A 213 -0.89 -11.31 3.84
CA PHE A 213 -1.79 -12.09 4.68
C PHE A 213 -1.03 -12.58 5.90
N PRO A 214 -1.69 -12.92 7.01
CA PRO A 214 -1.03 -13.61 8.09
C PRO A 214 -0.26 -14.85 7.59
N GLY A 215 1.04 -14.89 7.82
CA GLY A 215 1.92 -16.01 7.43
C GLY A 215 2.24 -16.15 5.93
N SER A 216 1.72 -15.29 5.05
CA SER A 216 1.98 -15.38 3.60
C SER A 216 1.96 -14.04 2.89
N VAL A 217 2.58 -13.99 1.71
CA VAL A 217 2.57 -12.82 0.84
C VAL A 217 2.31 -13.24 -0.61
N ILE A 218 1.44 -12.50 -1.28
CA ILE A 218 1.27 -12.57 -2.73
C ILE A 218 2.09 -11.43 -3.33
N PRO A 219 3.29 -11.71 -3.86
CA PRO A 219 4.23 -10.67 -4.24
C PRO A 219 3.85 -10.01 -5.57
N MET A 220 4.23 -8.73 -5.74
CA MET A 220 4.08 -8.00 -7.01
C MET A 220 5.03 -8.54 -8.09
N LEU A 221 6.22 -8.96 -7.70
CA LEU A 221 7.27 -9.48 -8.59
C LEU A 221 7.65 -10.92 -8.20
N PRO A 222 8.08 -11.77 -9.16
CA PRO A 222 8.61 -13.09 -8.84
C PRO A 222 9.77 -13.05 -7.84
N SER A 223 9.88 -14.09 -7.00
CA SER A 223 10.88 -14.18 -5.92
C SER A 223 12.32 -14.06 -6.40
N ARG A 224 12.61 -14.47 -7.65
CA ARG A 224 13.91 -14.28 -8.30
C ARG A 224 14.35 -12.81 -8.29
N LEU A 225 13.39 -11.88 -8.44
CA LEU A 225 13.64 -10.45 -8.34
C LEU A 225 13.42 -9.95 -6.91
N SER A 226 12.23 -10.18 -6.35
CA SER A 226 11.82 -9.55 -5.08
C SER A 226 12.69 -9.95 -3.89
N ASN A 227 13.09 -11.22 -3.80
CA ASN A 227 13.92 -11.74 -2.71
C ASN A 227 15.38 -11.93 -3.14
N GLY A 228 15.64 -11.89 -4.45
CA GLY A 228 16.93 -12.13 -5.09
C GLY A 228 17.68 -10.85 -5.45
N ILE A 229 17.80 -10.58 -6.77
CA ILE A 229 18.69 -9.54 -7.29
C ILE A 229 18.28 -8.12 -6.90
N CYS A 230 16.98 -7.85 -6.68
CA CYS A 230 16.50 -6.54 -6.24
C CYS A 230 16.62 -6.35 -4.73
N SER A 231 16.43 -7.40 -3.92
CA SER A 231 16.51 -7.29 -2.46
C SER A 231 17.90 -6.88 -1.99
N LEU A 232 17.99 -5.86 -1.14
CA LEU A 232 19.25 -5.29 -0.63
C LEU A 232 19.89 -6.20 0.44
N ASN A 233 20.04 -7.48 0.09
CA ASN A 233 20.63 -8.50 0.96
C ASN A 233 22.06 -8.11 1.41
N PRO A 234 22.47 -8.49 2.64
CA PRO A 234 23.76 -8.12 3.18
C PRO A 234 24.92 -8.80 2.44
N ASN A 235 26.08 -8.12 2.42
CA ASN A 235 27.36 -8.60 1.90
C ASN A 235 27.39 -8.95 0.39
N VAL A 236 26.41 -8.47 -0.38
CA VAL A 236 26.38 -8.63 -1.84
C VAL A 236 26.17 -7.29 -2.53
N ASP A 237 26.69 -7.15 -3.74
CA ASP A 237 26.51 -5.94 -4.53
C ASP A 237 25.05 -5.83 -5.01
N ARG A 238 24.48 -4.62 -4.89
CA ARG A 238 23.12 -4.32 -5.35
C ARG A 238 23.06 -2.96 -6.04
N LEU A 239 22.26 -2.89 -7.10
CA LEU A 239 21.99 -1.62 -7.76
C LEU A 239 20.92 -0.86 -6.95
N ALA A 240 21.18 0.42 -6.72
CA ALA A 240 20.26 1.28 -6.00
C ALA A 240 20.08 2.64 -6.69
N MET A 241 18.94 3.26 -6.39
CA MET A 241 18.70 4.69 -6.58
C MET A 241 18.83 5.34 -5.20
N SER A 242 19.78 6.24 -5.06
CA SER A 242 20.12 6.85 -3.78
C SER A 242 19.60 8.28 -3.68
N CYS A 243 19.08 8.61 -2.51
CA CYS A 243 18.74 9.97 -2.09
C CYS A 243 19.63 10.33 -0.90
N GLU A 244 20.61 11.18 -1.11
CA GLU A 244 21.46 11.72 -0.04
C GLU A 244 20.94 13.10 0.34
N MET A 245 20.64 13.31 1.63
CA MET A 245 20.04 14.53 2.16
C MET A 245 20.92 15.14 3.22
N HIS A 246 21.27 16.41 3.05
CA HIS A 246 21.94 17.23 4.08
C HIS A 246 20.85 17.86 4.96
N ILE A 247 20.85 17.53 6.23
CA ILE A 247 19.80 17.89 7.18
C ILE A 247 20.43 18.74 8.29
N THR A 248 19.87 19.93 8.50
CA THR A 248 20.33 20.86 9.55
C THR A 248 20.03 20.33 10.96
N SER A 249 20.66 20.93 11.97
CA SER A 249 20.36 20.67 13.39
C SER A 249 18.90 20.97 13.78
N GLN A 250 18.12 21.67 12.92
CA GLN A 250 16.68 21.91 13.07
C GLN A 250 15.82 20.88 12.31
N GLY A 251 16.43 19.90 11.63
CA GLY A 251 15.72 18.88 10.87
C GLY A 251 15.22 19.35 9.49
N GLU A 252 15.86 20.36 8.89
CA GLU A 252 15.54 20.87 7.56
C GLU A 252 16.48 20.29 6.51
N VAL A 253 15.94 19.82 5.39
CA VAL A 253 16.74 19.43 4.24
C VAL A 253 17.25 20.70 3.56
N SER A 254 18.54 20.99 3.74
CA SER A 254 19.20 22.14 3.13
C SER A 254 19.62 21.89 1.69
N SER A 255 20.05 20.68 1.38
CA SER A 255 20.36 20.21 0.03
C SER A 255 20.18 18.70 -0.07
N TYR A 256 20.08 18.21 -1.30
CA TYR A 256 19.98 16.76 -1.57
C TYR A 256 20.56 16.42 -2.93
N ARG A 257 20.89 15.14 -3.12
CA ARG A 257 21.29 14.55 -4.40
C ARG A 257 20.46 13.29 -4.67
N LEU A 258 20.05 13.10 -5.92
CA LEU A 258 19.44 11.86 -6.41
C LEU A 258 20.37 11.29 -7.47
N PHE A 259 20.80 10.05 -7.31
CA PHE A 259 21.77 9.45 -8.22
C PHE A 259 21.69 7.92 -8.19
N LYS A 260 22.13 7.31 -9.28
CA LYS A 260 22.28 5.86 -9.37
C LYS A 260 23.54 5.43 -8.62
N SER A 261 23.43 4.38 -7.84
CA SER A 261 24.54 3.84 -7.07
C SER A 261 24.69 2.32 -7.18
N VAL A 262 25.82 1.81 -6.79
CA VAL A 262 26.03 0.43 -6.41
C VAL A 262 26.39 0.40 -4.93
N ILE A 263 25.66 -0.39 -4.16
CA ILE A 263 25.83 -0.51 -2.71
C ILE A 263 26.16 -1.94 -2.32
N ARG A 264 26.70 -2.10 -1.12
CA ARG A 264 26.83 -3.39 -0.44
C ARG A 264 26.39 -3.18 1.00
N SER A 265 25.19 -3.65 1.35
CA SER A 265 24.72 -3.60 2.73
C SER A 265 25.64 -4.42 3.62
N ARG A 266 26.10 -3.84 4.73
CA ARG A 266 27.01 -4.51 5.67
C ARG A 266 26.26 -5.42 6.63
N GLU A 267 25.05 -5.01 7.03
CA GLU A 267 24.24 -5.71 8.02
C GLU A 267 22.78 -5.73 7.58
N ARG A 268 22.11 -6.82 7.91
CA ARG A 268 20.67 -6.90 7.95
C ARG A 268 20.23 -6.89 9.42
N LEU A 269 19.70 -5.78 9.88
CA LEU A 269 19.19 -5.61 11.23
C LEU A 269 17.69 -5.92 11.29
N VAL A 270 17.22 -6.34 12.45
CA VAL A 270 15.80 -6.51 12.72
C VAL A 270 15.32 -5.47 13.72
N TYR A 271 14.06 -5.03 13.56
CA TYR A 271 13.48 -3.98 14.41
C TYR A 271 13.62 -4.29 15.91
N GLU A 272 13.38 -5.52 16.32
CA GLU A 272 13.42 -5.97 17.71
C GLU A 272 14.81 -5.82 18.32
N ASP A 273 15.85 -6.21 17.57
CA ASP A 273 17.25 -6.10 18.05
C ASP A 273 17.67 -4.64 18.14
N VAL A 274 17.31 -3.81 17.17
CA VAL A 274 17.61 -2.37 17.18
C VAL A 274 16.88 -1.68 18.35
N ASN A 275 15.63 -2.04 18.64
CA ASN A 275 14.92 -1.50 19.80
C ASN A 275 15.63 -1.85 21.11
N LYS A 276 15.99 -3.12 21.34
CA LYS A 276 16.72 -3.56 22.53
C LYS A 276 18.08 -2.87 22.65
N LEU A 277 18.79 -2.75 21.53
CA LEU A 277 20.09 -2.06 21.47
C LEU A 277 19.97 -0.60 21.89
N LEU A 278 18.96 0.12 21.38
CA LEU A 278 18.69 1.51 21.73
C LEU A 278 18.20 1.68 23.17
N ASP A 279 17.56 0.65 23.74
CA ASP A 279 17.13 0.62 25.14
C ASP A 279 18.25 0.20 26.11
N GLY A 280 19.43 -0.16 25.60
CA GLY A 280 20.61 -0.33 26.41
C GLY A 280 21.08 -1.77 26.59
N ASP A 281 20.64 -2.73 25.76
CA ASP A 281 21.13 -4.10 25.78
C ASP A 281 22.64 -4.16 25.48
N GLU A 282 23.41 -4.57 26.46
CA GLU A 282 24.89 -4.56 26.37
C GLU A 282 25.45 -5.65 25.44
N GLU A 283 24.75 -6.79 25.30
CA GLU A 283 25.16 -7.86 24.38
C GLU A 283 25.01 -7.39 22.94
N LEU A 284 23.86 -6.81 22.59
CA LEU A 284 23.61 -6.24 21.26
C LEU A 284 24.52 -5.04 20.97
N LYS A 285 24.81 -4.19 21.95
CA LYS A 285 25.77 -3.11 21.77
C LYS A 285 27.17 -3.64 21.47
N SER A 286 27.61 -4.71 22.12
CA SER A 286 28.91 -5.35 21.85
C SER A 286 28.92 -5.96 20.44
N ARG A 287 27.84 -6.69 20.08
CA ARG A 287 27.68 -7.33 18.76
C ARG A 287 27.71 -6.32 17.61
N TYR A 288 26.99 -5.23 17.75
CA TYR A 288 26.85 -4.18 16.74
C TYR A 288 27.68 -2.93 17.04
N SER A 289 28.77 -3.08 17.80
CA SER A 289 29.63 -1.97 18.21
C SER A 289 30.15 -1.13 17.05
N HIS A 290 30.36 -1.76 15.89
CA HIS A 290 30.89 -1.13 14.67
C HIS A 290 29.89 -0.19 13.96
N ILE A 291 28.60 -0.26 14.29
CA ILE A 291 27.52 0.60 13.73
C ILE A 291 26.67 1.27 14.82
N TYR A 292 27.01 1.07 16.09
CA TYR A 292 26.23 1.61 17.21
C TYR A 292 26.15 3.16 17.18
N GLY A 293 27.23 3.81 16.79
CA GLY A 293 27.30 5.27 16.67
C GLY A 293 26.34 5.83 15.63
N GLU A 294 26.23 5.12 14.50
CA GLU A 294 25.29 5.43 13.42
C GLU A 294 23.85 5.23 13.88
N LEU A 295 23.51 4.08 14.48
CA LEU A 295 22.17 3.80 14.98
C LEU A 295 21.70 4.81 16.01
N TYR A 296 22.61 5.22 16.93
CA TYR A 296 22.32 6.26 17.91
C TYR A 296 22.08 7.64 17.26
N SER A 297 22.87 7.97 16.24
CA SER A 297 22.71 9.22 15.47
C SER A 297 21.40 9.22 14.68
N MET A 298 21.00 8.07 14.10
CA MET A 298 19.74 7.87 13.41
C MET A 298 18.54 8.05 14.35
N ASP A 299 18.59 7.47 15.54
CA ASP A 299 17.51 7.62 16.53
C ASP A 299 17.31 9.10 16.93
N LYS A 300 18.40 9.84 17.16
CA LYS A 300 18.33 11.28 17.44
C LYS A 300 17.76 12.09 16.28
N LEU A 301 18.20 11.79 15.06
CA LEU A 301 17.69 12.44 13.86
C LEU A 301 16.19 12.14 13.68
N ALA A 302 15.77 10.89 13.82
CA ALA A 302 14.37 10.50 13.70
C ALA A 302 13.49 11.22 14.73
N ALA A 303 13.93 11.32 15.98
CA ALA A 303 13.19 12.07 17.01
C ALA A 303 13.03 13.56 16.64
N LEU A 304 14.08 14.17 16.08
CA LEU A 304 14.04 15.55 15.57
C LEU A 304 13.05 15.72 14.43
N LEU A 305 13.11 14.83 13.43
CA LEU A 305 12.23 14.84 12.25
C LEU A 305 10.78 14.64 12.68
N ARG A 306 10.50 13.68 13.55
CA ARG A 306 9.16 13.43 14.08
C ARG A 306 8.60 14.65 14.82
N LYS A 307 9.39 15.24 15.70
CA LYS A 307 8.99 16.46 16.41
C LYS A 307 8.62 17.59 15.45
N ARG A 308 9.43 17.78 14.41
CA ARG A 308 9.16 18.79 13.37
C ARG A 308 7.88 18.48 12.61
N ARG A 309 7.69 17.24 12.17
CA ARG A 309 6.51 16.78 11.44
C ARG A 309 5.24 16.96 12.25
N MET A 310 5.25 16.60 13.52
CA MET A 310 4.11 16.80 14.41
C MET A 310 3.80 18.30 14.63
N ASN A 311 4.83 19.13 14.79
CA ASN A 311 4.66 20.59 14.89
C ASN A 311 4.10 21.22 13.60
N SER A 312 4.35 20.62 12.44
CA SER A 312 3.77 21.04 11.16
C SER A 312 2.29 20.64 11.03
N GLY A 313 1.77 19.85 11.98
CA GLY A 313 0.37 19.43 12.03
C GLY A 313 0.06 18.12 11.35
N SER A 314 1.06 17.26 11.13
CA SER A 314 0.79 15.88 10.70
C SER A 314 -0.13 15.18 11.70
N ILE A 315 -1.14 14.49 11.18
CA ILE A 315 -2.13 13.79 11.99
C ILE A 315 -1.60 12.37 12.24
N ASP A 316 -1.39 12.02 13.51
CA ASP A 316 -0.98 10.67 13.91
C ASP A 316 -2.17 9.96 14.59
N PHE A 317 -2.80 9.06 13.85
CA PHE A 317 -3.96 8.33 14.35
C PHE A 317 -3.58 7.14 15.23
N ASN A 318 -2.39 6.93 15.64
CA ASN A 318 -1.94 5.82 16.51
C ASN A 318 -2.82 4.54 16.34
N THR A 319 -2.99 4.10 15.08
CA THR A 319 -3.80 2.93 14.77
C THR A 319 -3.11 1.67 15.32
N ARG A 320 -3.87 0.88 16.07
CA ARG A 320 -3.39 -0.42 16.55
C ARG A 320 -3.58 -1.44 15.44
N GLU A 321 -2.50 -2.04 14.99
CA GLU A 321 -2.53 -3.11 13.98
C GLU A 321 -2.50 -4.46 14.69
N PRO A 322 -3.39 -5.41 14.34
CA PRO A 322 -3.34 -6.74 14.90
C PRO A 322 -2.18 -7.53 14.30
N GLU A 323 -1.46 -8.24 15.14
CA GLU A 323 -0.46 -9.23 14.77
C GLU A 323 -0.97 -10.63 15.14
N PHE A 324 -1.01 -11.52 14.16
CA PHE A 324 -1.56 -12.87 14.32
C PHE A 324 -0.43 -13.88 14.49
N THR A 325 -0.52 -14.71 15.53
CA THR A 325 0.31 -15.91 15.65
C THR A 325 -0.45 -17.08 15.05
N LEU A 326 0.17 -17.76 14.08
CA LEU A 326 -0.43 -18.93 13.43
C LEU A 326 0.17 -20.22 13.94
N ASP A 327 -0.62 -21.29 13.98
CA ASP A 327 -0.14 -22.65 14.19
C ASP A 327 0.45 -23.27 12.91
N GLN A 328 0.85 -24.55 12.98
CA GLN A 328 1.43 -25.27 11.84
C GLN A 328 0.43 -25.50 10.70
N ASP A 329 -0.86 -25.43 10.98
CA ASP A 329 -1.95 -25.59 10.01
C ASP A 329 -2.39 -24.24 9.42
N GLY A 330 -1.75 -23.12 9.83
CA GLY A 330 -2.07 -21.77 9.37
C GLY A 330 -3.29 -21.14 10.05
N ARG A 331 -3.73 -21.67 11.19
CA ARG A 331 -4.85 -21.12 11.98
C ARG A 331 -4.35 -20.11 13.00
N ALA A 332 -5.07 -19.02 13.16
CA ALA A 332 -4.75 -18.02 14.17
C ALA A 332 -4.99 -18.56 15.58
N VAL A 333 -3.94 -18.65 16.39
CA VAL A 333 -3.97 -19.12 17.78
C VAL A 333 -3.84 -17.99 18.79
N ASP A 334 -3.29 -16.84 18.40
CA ASP A 334 -3.16 -15.67 19.26
C ASP A 334 -3.25 -14.38 18.40
N VAL A 335 -3.76 -13.30 19.01
CA VAL A 335 -3.85 -11.98 18.39
C VAL A 335 -3.28 -10.96 19.36
N ARG A 336 -2.22 -10.27 18.95
CA ARG A 336 -1.58 -9.22 19.74
C ARG A 336 -1.71 -7.89 19.02
N VAL A 337 -1.49 -6.81 19.76
CA VAL A 337 -1.33 -5.49 19.14
C VAL A 337 0.13 -5.34 18.76
N HIS A 338 0.39 -5.08 17.48
CA HIS A 338 1.74 -4.73 17.04
C HIS A 338 2.19 -3.42 17.70
N GLU A 339 3.25 -3.49 18.49
CA GLU A 339 3.83 -2.29 19.13
C GLU A 339 4.85 -1.65 18.18
N ARG A 340 4.59 -0.41 17.79
CA ARG A 340 5.52 0.40 16.99
C ARG A 340 6.72 0.82 17.87
N GLY A 341 7.83 0.12 17.71
CA GLY A 341 9.08 0.42 18.39
C GLY A 341 9.77 1.69 17.86
N ARG A 342 10.84 2.11 18.55
CA ARG A 342 11.67 3.28 18.16
C ARG A 342 12.29 3.09 16.78
N SER A 343 12.77 1.89 16.47
CA SER A 343 13.36 1.57 15.17
C SER A 343 12.36 1.64 14.01
N ASN A 344 11.11 1.18 14.22
CA ASN A 344 10.04 1.31 13.23
C ASN A 344 9.76 2.79 12.92
N MET A 345 9.62 3.61 13.96
CA MET A 345 9.43 5.06 13.82
C MET A 345 10.62 5.73 13.13
N MET A 346 11.84 5.26 13.41
CA MET A 346 13.07 5.80 12.82
C MET A 346 13.08 5.58 11.30
N ILE A 347 12.85 4.38 10.83
CA ILE A 347 12.80 4.08 9.39
C ILE A 347 11.62 4.79 8.73
N GLU A 348 10.45 4.83 9.37
CA GLU A 348 9.29 5.58 8.88
C GLU A 348 9.63 7.06 8.62
N GLU A 349 10.25 7.76 9.58
CA GLU A 349 10.60 9.18 9.40
C GLU A 349 11.60 9.40 8.25
N PHE A 350 12.55 8.48 8.07
CA PHE A 350 13.51 8.56 6.96
C PHE A 350 12.84 8.34 5.61
N MET A 351 11.94 7.35 5.52
CA MET A 351 11.18 7.07 4.30
C MET A 351 10.20 8.21 3.97
N LEU A 352 9.54 8.77 4.97
CA LEU A 352 8.66 9.95 4.78
C LEU A 352 9.46 11.15 4.27
N LEU A 353 10.63 11.43 4.83
CA LEU A 353 11.48 12.54 4.41
C LEU A 353 12.01 12.33 2.99
N CYS A 354 12.45 11.12 2.66
CA CYS A 354 12.91 10.74 1.32
C CYS A 354 11.78 10.91 0.30
N ASN A 355 10.59 10.36 0.57
CA ASN A 355 9.41 10.49 -0.30
C ASN A 355 9.04 11.96 -0.56
N GLN A 356 9.07 12.81 0.47
CA GLN A 356 8.82 14.25 0.34
C GLN A 356 9.91 14.94 -0.50
N THR A 357 11.18 14.58 -0.28
CA THR A 357 12.31 15.15 -1.01
C THR A 357 12.24 14.81 -2.50
N VAL A 358 11.96 13.56 -2.83
CA VAL A 358 11.76 13.12 -4.22
C VAL A 358 10.53 13.77 -4.84
N ALA A 359 9.40 13.86 -4.11
CA ALA A 359 8.20 14.53 -4.61
C ALA A 359 8.47 16.02 -4.95
N ARG A 360 9.17 16.72 -4.06
CA ARG A 360 9.60 18.09 -4.29
C ARG A 360 10.53 18.22 -5.48
N HIS A 361 11.49 17.28 -5.66
CA HIS A 361 12.38 17.22 -6.81
C HIS A 361 11.58 17.10 -8.12
N MET A 362 10.64 16.17 -8.19
CA MET A 362 9.80 15.95 -9.36
C MET A 362 9.01 17.22 -9.72
N ARG A 363 8.39 17.86 -8.73
CA ARG A 363 7.63 19.10 -8.93
C ARG A 363 8.50 20.28 -9.39
N LEU A 364 9.63 20.54 -8.72
CA LEU A 364 10.50 21.66 -9.04
C LEU A 364 11.12 21.56 -10.44
N ASN A 365 11.44 20.33 -10.86
CA ASN A 365 11.99 20.06 -12.19
C ASN A 365 10.90 19.80 -13.25
N LYS A 366 9.62 19.93 -12.89
CA LYS A 366 8.46 19.69 -13.79
C LYS A 366 8.49 18.31 -14.44
N LEU A 367 8.98 17.30 -13.70
CA LEU A 367 9.02 15.93 -14.15
C LEU A 367 7.65 15.26 -13.92
N PRO A 368 7.18 14.44 -14.88
CA PRO A 368 5.94 13.68 -14.68
C PRO A 368 6.13 12.68 -13.55
N ALA A 369 5.14 12.57 -12.65
CA ALA A 369 5.20 11.66 -11.51
C ALA A 369 3.81 11.12 -11.13
N VAL A 370 3.80 10.05 -10.35
CA VAL A 370 2.62 9.55 -9.66
C VAL A 370 2.75 9.97 -8.19
N TYR A 371 1.95 10.96 -7.80
CA TYR A 371 1.90 11.46 -6.43
C TYR A 371 0.98 10.61 -5.57
N ARG A 372 1.26 10.57 -4.27
CA ARG A 372 0.35 10.04 -3.25
C ARG A 372 -0.38 11.21 -2.62
N ILE A 373 -1.63 11.42 -2.98
CA ILE A 373 -2.43 12.55 -2.53
C ILE A 373 -3.44 12.14 -1.46
N HIS A 374 -3.71 13.06 -0.55
CA HIS A 374 -4.77 12.94 0.43
C HIS A 374 -5.51 14.26 0.50
N GLU A 375 -6.71 14.28 -0.05
CA GLU A 375 -7.52 15.48 -0.15
C GLU A 375 -8.11 15.88 1.22
N LYS A 376 -8.51 17.14 1.34
CA LYS A 376 -9.22 17.63 2.53
C LYS A 376 -10.53 16.88 2.74
N PRO A 377 -10.97 16.71 4.00
CA PRO A 377 -12.29 16.16 4.30
C PRO A 377 -13.41 16.97 3.65
N GLU A 378 -14.49 16.31 3.25
CA GLU A 378 -15.68 16.95 2.71
C GLU A 378 -16.39 17.77 3.81
N LYS A 379 -16.83 18.98 3.48
CA LYS A 379 -17.47 19.90 4.43
C LYS A 379 -18.67 19.26 5.17
N SER A 380 -19.52 18.53 4.46
CA SER A 380 -20.66 17.83 5.03
C SER A 380 -20.28 16.80 6.09
N LYS A 381 -19.19 16.05 5.85
CA LYS A 381 -18.65 15.08 6.81
C LYS A 381 -18.04 15.78 8.03
N VAL A 382 -17.36 16.90 7.83
CA VAL A 382 -16.81 17.72 8.93
C VAL A 382 -17.92 18.31 9.78
N GLU A 383 -19.01 18.80 9.18
CA GLU A 383 -20.17 19.32 9.90
C GLU A 383 -20.85 18.23 10.74
N THR A 384 -21.03 17.04 10.17
CA THR A 384 -21.57 15.87 10.88
C THR A 384 -20.65 15.48 12.04
N PHE A 385 -19.35 15.39 11.81
CA PHE A 385 -18.36 15.10 12.84
C PHE A 385 -18.40 16.11 13.98
N ALA A 386 -18.37 17.40 13.66
CA ALA A 386 -18.45 18.48 14.66
C ALA A 386 -19.75 18.42 15.48
N ALA A 387 -20.88 18.04 14.87
CA ALA A 387 -22.15 17.86 15.56
C ALA A 387 -22.09 16.68 16.55
N VAL A 388 -21.51 15.53 16.13
CA VAL A 388 -21.40 14.35 16.98
C VAL A 388 -20.48 14.58 18.18
N ILE A 389 -19.28 15.16 17.98
CA ILE A 389 -18.33 15.39 19.09
C ILE A 389 -18.83 16.43 20.11
N ARG A 390 -19.78 17.27 19.72
CA ARG A 390 -20.45 18.21 20.68
C ARG A 390 -21.18 17.44 21.78
N GLY A 391 -21.74 16.27 21.46
CA GLY A 391 -22.35 15.38 22.45
C GLY A 391 -21.37 14.84 23.50
N TYR A 392 -20.07 14.81 23.17
CA TYR A 392 -18.97 14.46 24.09
C TYR A 392 -18.40 15.69 24.84
N GLY A 393 -18.98 16.86 24.70
CA GLY A 393 -18.52 18.10 25.37
C GLY A 393 -17.50 18.92 24.57
N TYR A 394 -17.14 18.51 23.35
CA TYR A 394 -16.18 19.22 22.47
C TYR A 394 -16.92 20.25 21.60
N ASN A 395 -16.93 21.49 22.01
CA ASN A 395 -17.66 22.56 21.30
C ASN A 395 -16.80 23.16 20.15
N ILE A 396 -16.48 22.34 19.17
CA ILE A 396 -15.67 22.73 17.98
C ILE A 396 -16.64 23.02 16.83
N LYS A 397 -16.48 24.19 16.20
CA LYS A 397 -17.24 24.56 15.00
C LYS A 397 -16.54 23.92 13.77
N ALA A 398 -17.30 23.41 12.81
CA ALA A 398 -16.76 22.80 11.58
C ALA A 398 -15.75 23.71 10.84
N LYS A 399 -16.01 25.03 10.81
CA LYS A 399 -15.07 26.01 10.22
C LYS A 399 -13.69 26.07 10.87
N ASN A 400 -13.55 25.55 12.09
CA ASN A 400 -12.29 25.50 12.83
C ASN A 400 -11.54 24.15 12.60
N LEU A 401 -12.03 23.31 11.71
CA LEU A 401 -11.43 22.05 11.29
C LEU A 401 -11.09 22.11 9.79
N ASP A 402 -10.32 23.12 9.37
CA ASP A 402 -9.94 23.32 7.96
C ASP A 402 -8.51 22.87 7.63
N LYS A 403 -7.65 22.82 8.63
CA LYS A 403 -6.24 22.49 8.47
C LYS A 403 -5.86 21.22 9.24
N PRO A 404 -4.85 20.47 8.79
CA PRO A 404 -4.37 19.29 9.50
C PRO A 404 -4.05 19.55 10.98
N GLN A 405 -3.45 20.72 11.28
CA GLN A 405 -3.12 21.15 12.65
C GLN A 405 -4.31 21.19 13.59
N ASP A 406 -5.50 21.50 13.08
CA ASP A 406 -6.71 21.59 13.91
C ASP A 406 -7.12 20.18 14.38
N TYR A 407 -7.00 19.19 13.50
CA TYR A 407 -7.24 17.79 13.82
C TYR A 407 -6.18 17.22 14.76
N ALA A 408 -4.91 17.54 14.53
CA ALA A 408 -3.80 17.12 15.40
C ALA A 408 -3.99 17.66 16.83
N LYS A 409 -4.34 18.95 17.00
CA LYS A 409 -4.67 19.54 18.31
C LYS A 409 -5.84 18.87 18.98
N LEU A 410 -6.89 18.52 18.23
CA LEU A 410 -8.03 17.81 18.79
C LEU A 410 -7.60 16.42 19.28
N LEU A 411 -6.85 15.65 18.49
CA LEU A 411 -6.32 14.34 18.92
C LEU A 411 -5.45 14.46 20.18
N ASP A 412 -4.56 15.44 20.24
CA ASP A 412 -3.73 15.67 21.42
C ASP A 412 -4.58 15.97 22.67
N SER A 413 -5.68 16.70 22.52
CA SER A 413 -6.61 17.00 23.62
C SER A 413 -7.41 15.79 24.12
N LEU A 414 -7.45 14.72 23.33
CA LEU A 414 -8.17 13.46 23.64
C LEU A 414 -7.29 12.44 24.35
N LYS A 415 -5.97 12.56 24.28
CA LYS A 415 -5.03 11.58 24.84
C LYS A 415 -5.33 11.23 26.29
N GLY A 416 -5.45 9.92 26.55
CA GLY A 416 -5.73 9.38 27.87
C GLY A 416 -7.17 9.53 28.36
N LYS A 417 -8.09 10.05 27.53
CA LYS A 417 -9.50 10.18 27.89
C LYS A 417 -10.32 8.97 27.43
N PRO A 418 -11.41 8.62 28.13
CA PRO A 418 -12.24 7.47 27.77
C PRO A 418 -12.80 7.52 26.34
N GLU A 419 -13.11 8.71 25.83
CA GLU A 419 -13.65 8.92 24.48
C GLU A 419 -12.61 8.99 23.36
N GLU A 420 -11.31 8.94 23.67
CA GLU A 420 -10.21 9.03 22.69
C GLU A 420 -10.40 8.06 21.52
N SER A 421 -10.62 6.78 21.81
CA SER A 421 -10.77 5.74 20.78
C SER A 421 -11.97 5.99 19.86
N VAL A 422 -13.10 6.43 20.44
CA VAL A 422 -14.34 6.67 19.67
C VAL A 422 -14.18 7.89 18.77
N ILE A 423 -13.70 9.01 19.31
CA ILE A 423 -13.58 10.26 18.55
C ILE A 423 -12.49 10.14 17.49
N SER A 424 -11.35 9.47 17.77
CA SER A 424 -10.30 9.22 16.80
C SER A 424 -10.81 8.39 15.61
N ARG A 425 -11.63 7.35 15.88
CA ARG A 425 -12.26 6.54 14.85
C ARG A 425 -13.28 7.32 14.01
N LEU A 426 -14.09 8.17 14.65
CA LEU A 426 -15.03 9.05 13.93
C LEU A 426 -14.28 10.05 13.06
N MET A 427 -13.20 10.64 13.59
CA MET A 427 -12.33 11.56 12.84
C MET A 427 -11.73 10.86 11.62
N LEU A 428 -11.19 9.65 11.78
CA LEU A 428 -10.62 8.86 10.66
C LEU A 428 -11.68 8.59 9.56
N ARG A 429 -12.93 8.30 9.95
CA ARG A 429 -14.03 8.12 8.99
C ARG A 429 -14.42 9.40 8.25
N THR A 430 -14.11 10.56 8.81
CA THR A 430 -14.34 11.86 8.18
C THR A 430 -13.31 12.16 7.09
N MET A 431 -12.10 11.58 7.21
CA MET A 431 -11.03 11.78 6.26
C MET A 431 -11.34 11.14 4.90
N GLN A 432 -10.78 11.73 3.83
CA GLN A 432 -10.76 11.10 2.53
C GLN A 432 -9.78 9.93 2.53
N LYS A 433 -9.96 8.98 1.62
CA LYS A 433 -8.93 7.95 1.39
C LYS A 433 -7.81 8.55 0.55
N ALA A 434 -6.56 8.29 0.92
CA ALA A 434 -5.43 8.62 0.09
C ALA A 434 -5.49 7.81 -1.22
N LYS A 435 -5.01 8.41 -2.31
CA LYS A 435 -5.01 7.80 -3.66
C LYS A 435 -3.77 8.22 -4.43
N TYR A 436 -3.49 7.52 -5.50
CA TYR A 436 -2.46 7.93 -6.46
C TYR A 436 -3.05 8.87 -7.51
N SER A 437 -2.26 9.86 -7.93
CA SER A 437 -2.65 10.85 -8.95
C SER A 437 -1.42 11.39 -9.67
N GLN A 438 -1.57 11.74 -10.94
CA GLN A 438 -0.54 12.52 -11.65
C GLN A 438 -0.52 13.99 -11.21
N GLU A 439 -1.62 14.49 -10.64
CA GLU A 439 -1.75 15.86 -10.15
C GLU A 439 -1.41 15.90 -8.66
N ASN A 440 -0.53 16.83 -8.29
CA ASN A 440 -0.13 17.02 -6.90
C ASN A 440 -1.10 17.98 -6.20
N SER A 441 -1.97 17.45 -5.35
CA SER A 441 -2.85 18.24 -4.47
C SER A 441 -2.38 18.25 -3.01
N GLY A 442 -1.18 17.70 -2.74
CA GLY A 442 -0.64 17.54 -1.39
C GLY A 442 -1.22 16.36 -0.63
N HIS A 443 -0.75 16.18 0.59
CA HIS A 443 -1.19 15.09 1.48
C HIS A 443 -1.67 15.65 2.81
N PHE A 444 -2.98 15.81 2.97
CA PHE A 444 -3.61 16.44 4.13
C PHE A 444 -3.18 15.79 5.46
N GLY A 445 -3.27 14.47 5.57
CA GLY A 445 -2.93 13.74 6.81
C GLY A 445 -1.48 13.92 7.25
N LEU A 446 -0.54 14.06 6.29
CA LEU A 446 0.88 14.31 6.57
C LEU A 446 1.22 15.80 6.69
N ALA A 447 0.25 16.69 6.46
CA ALA A 447 0.49 18.14 6.33
C ALA A 447 1.61 18.46 5.31
N ALA A 448 1.74 17.64 4.26
CA ALA A 448 2.80 17.75 3.27
C ALA A 448 2.27 18.36 1.96
N GLN A 449 3.01 19.36 1.43
CA GLN A 449 2.71 19.97 0.14
C GLN A 449 3.01 19.03 -1.02
N ASP A 450 4.10 18.28 -0.90
CA ASP A 450 4.59 17.35 -1.91
C ASP A 450 4.76 15.97 -1.25
N TYR A 451 4.12 14.95 -1.81
CA TYR A 451 4.30 13.59 -1.34
C TYR A 451 4.08 12.59 -2.47
N LEU A 452 4.95 11.62 -2.56
CA LEU A 452 4.82 10.45 -3.42
C LEU A 452 5.41 9.23 -2.72
N HIS A 453 5.22 8.07 -3.31
CA HIS A 453 5.89 6.85 -2.88
C HIS A 453 7.08 6.57 -3.80
N PHE A 454 8.25 6.37 -3.21
CA PHE A 454 9.51 6.10 -3.90
C PHE A 454 10.27 4.92 -3.26
N THR A 455 10.03 4.67 -1.98
CA THR A 455 10.90 3.86 -1.14
C THR A 455 10.62 2.36 -1.16
N SER A 456 9.63 1.87 -1.95
CA SER A 456 9.30 0.44 -1.98
C SER A 456 8.94 -0.07 -3.38
N PRO A 457 9.84 -0.01 -4.38
CA PRO A 457 9.55 -0.41 -5.76
C PRO A 457 9.45 -1.94 -5.97
N ILE A 458 9.92 -2.77 -5.03
CA ILE A 458 9.75 -4.24 -5.09
C ILE A 458 8.27 -4.60 -4.90
N ARG A 459 7.57 -3.87 -4.05
CA ARG A 459 6.21 -4.20 -3.63
C ARG A 459 5.13 -3.19 -4.01
N ARG A 460 5.48 -2.03 -4.61
CA ARG A 460 4.51 -1.03 -5.08
C ARG A 460 4.87 -0.53 -6.48
N TYR A 461 3.95 -0.69 -7.42
CA TYR A 461 4.14 -0.25 -8.80
C TYR A 461 4.31 1.26 -8.97
N PRO A 462 3.61 2.15 -8.22
CA PRO A 462 3.85 3.60 -8.29
C PRO A 462 5.29 3.99 -7.98
N ASP A 463 5.93 3.35 -7.02
CA ASP A 463 7.35 3.57 -6.68
C ASP A 463 8.25 3.20 -7.85
N LEU A 464 8.01 2.05 -8.48
CA LEU A 464 8.73 1.61 -9.68
C LEU A 464 8.61 2.64 -10.81
N ILE A 465 7.42 3.24 -10.99
CA ILE A 465 7.21 4.30 -11.99
C ILE A 465 7.99 5.57 -11.64
N VAL A 466 8.03 5.97 -10.39
CA VAL A 466 8.84 7.15 -9.97
C VAL A 466 10.32 6.91 -10.25
N HIS A 467 10.86 5.74 -9.92
CA HIS A 467 12.23 5.35 -10.28
C HIS A 467 12.48 5.44 -11.79
N ARG A 468 11.55 4.92 -12.59
CA ARG A 468 11.63 4.95 -14.05
C ARG A 468 11.63 6.39 -14.59
N MET A 469 10.79 7.27 -14.03
CA MET A 469 10.79 8.69 -14.44
C MET A 469 12.10 9.40 -14.09
N LEU A 470 12.70 9.08 -12.94
CA LEU A 470 14.04 9.58 -12.56
C LEU A 470 15.11 9.07 -13.52
N HIS A 471 15.11 7.77 -13.86
CA HIS A 471 16.04 7.23 -14.88
C HIS A 471 15.90 7.94 -16.21
N PHE A 472 14.66 8.12 -16.69
CA PHE A 472 14.45 8.84 -17.95
C PHE A 472 14.92 10.29 -17.88
N SER A 473 14.72 10.98 -16.75
CA SER A 473 15.20 12.37 -16.61
C SER A 473 16.72 12.47 -16.69
N MET A 474 17.44 11.46 -16.23
CA MET A 474 18.91 11.41 -16.23
C MET A 474 19.50 10.94 -17.58
N GLU A 475 18.85 9.98 -18.24
CA GLU A 475 19.44 9.26 -19.38
C GLU A 475 18.66 9.42 -20.70
N GLN A 476 17.35 9.55 -20.65
CA GLN A 476 16.46 9.51 -21.81
C GLN A 476 15.32 10.55 -21.72
N PRO A 477 15.59 11.86 -21.61
CA PRO A 477 14.54 12.87 -21.37
C PRO A 477 13.41 12.86 -22.40
N ALA A 478 13.70 12.45 -23.64
CA ALA A 478 12.69 12.35 -24.70
C ALA A 478 11.56 11.34 -24.37
N ALA A 479 11.81 10.33 -23.54
CA ALA A 479 10.80 9.35 -23.15
C ALA A 479 9.75 9.91 -22.17
N LEU A 480 10.07 10.96 -21.42
CA LEU A 480 9.20 11.53 -20.38
C LEU A 480 7.83 11.97 -20.91
N ALA A 481 7.79 12.61 -22.08
CA ALA A 481 6.54 13.12 -22.67
C ALA A 481 5.57 11.97 -23.05
N ALA A 482 6.10 10.85 -23.53
CA ALA A 482 5.31 9.67 -23.86
C ALA A 482 4.76 9.00 -22.58
N TRP A 483 5.58 8.91 -21.55
CA TRP A 483 5.20 8.33 -20.27
C TRP A 483 4.21 9.19 -19.51
N ALA A 484 4.31 10.51 -19.55
CA ALA A 484 3.36 11.43 -18.93
C ALA A 484 1.90 11.13 -19.33
N LYS A 485 1.67 10.70 -20.57
CA LYS A 485 0.33 10.32 -21.06
C LYS A 485 -0.21 9.02 -20.45
N ARG A 486 0.66 8.16 -19.93
CA ARG A 486 0.29 6.87 -19.30
C ARG A 486 -0.02 7.02 -17.81
N LEU A 487 0.54 8.02 -17.13
CA LEU A 487 0.45 8.18 -15.69
C LEU A 487 -0.98 8.25 -15.12
N PRO A 488 -1.99 8.87 -15.78
CA PRO A 488 -3.36 8.85 -15.28
C PRO A 488 -3.91 7.42 -15.12
N ALA A 489 -3.70 6.58 -16.13
CA ALA A 489 -4.16 5.18 -16.10
C ALA A 489 -3.38 4.35 -15.05
N VAL A 490 -2.09 4.58 -14.93
CA VAL A 490 -1.25 3.95 -13.90
C VAL A 490 -1.72 4.34 -12.50
N ALA A 491 -1.96 5.62 -12.24
CA ALA A 491 -2.41 6.11 -10.94
C ALA A 491 -3.79 5.55 -10.55
N LEU A 492 -4.71 5.50 -11.51
CA LEU A 492 -6.03 4.89 -11.31
C LEU A 492 -5.89 3.41 -10.96
N ARG A 493 -5.16 2.65 -11.78
CA ARG A 493 -4.94 1.21 -11.57
C ARG A 493 -4.28 0.92 -10.23
N ALA A 494 -3.23 1.67 -9.88
CA ALA A 494 -2.54 1.52 -8.59
C ALA A 494 -3.47 1.77 -7.40
N SER A 495 -4.34 2.79 -7.48
CA SER A 495 -5.32 3.08 -6.42
C SER A 495 -6.39 1.99 -6.30
N GLU A 496 -6.82 1.40 -7.42
CA GLU A 496 -7.77 0.27 -7.42
C GLU A 496 -7.15 -0.98 -6.79
N ARG A 497 -5.91 -1.30 -7.19
CA ARG A 497 -5.21 -2.49 -6.69
C ARG A 497 -4.84 -2.38 -5.22
N GLU A 498 -4.42 -1.21 -4.77
CA GLU A 498 -4.17 -0.96 -3.35
C GLU A 498 -5.43 -1.16 -2.51
N ARG A 499 -6.59 -0.65 -2.97
CA ARG A 499 -7.87 -0.86 -2.28
C ARG A 499 -8.25 -2.34 -2.22
N ALA A 500 -8.09 -3.05 -3.35
CA ALA A 500 -8.34 -4.49 -3.38
C ALA A 500 -7.44 -5.26 -2.41
N ALA A 501 -6.14 -4.90 -2.34
CA ALA A 501 -5.19 -5.48 -1.42
C ALA A 501 -5.55 -5.19 0.05
N GLN A 502 -5.95 -3.96 0.37
CA GLN A 502 -6.41 -3.58 1.71
C GLN A 502 -7.69 -4.31 2.12
N GLU A 503 -8.65 -4.43 1.20
CA GLU A 503 -9.93 -5.13 1.46
C GLU A 503 -9.74 -6.65 1.59
N ALA A 504 -8.72 -7.23 0.95
CA ALA A 504 -8.38 -8.64 1.04
C ALA A 504 -7.57 -9.00 2.30
N GLY A 505 -6.74 -8.09 2.79
CA GLY A 505 -5.89 -8.32 3.98
C GLY A 505 -6.58 -8.05 5.31
N TRP A 506 -7.88 -7.75 5.30
CA TRP A 506 -8.70 -7.47 6.49
C TRP A 506 -9.67 -8.60 6.81
#